data_3c23a54581ba0af96446b2e6fdf48744
#
_entry.id   3c23a54581ba0af96446b2e6fdf48744
#
_cell.length_a   1.000
_cell.length_b   1.000
_cell.length_c   1.000
_cell.angle_alpha   90.00
_cell.angle_beta   90.00
_cell.angle_gamma   90.00
#
_symmetry.space_group_name_H-M   'P 1'
#
loop_
_entity.id
_entity.type
_entity.pdbx_description
1 polymer ?
#
loop_
_entity_poly.entity_id
_entity_poly.type
_entity_poly.pdbx_seq_one_letter_code
_entity_poly.pdbx_strand_id
1 'polypeptide(L)'
;MALVNLTLSIIPSYRCTKDPTWPKRLPGVSNCILISDGRYDWFKKWTGTKVHERGEDYEDFKNQLTKHLLDILYETVPQVKGKVEFYHLGTPLTEVSYLGSWKAASYGTKCDTEIFTKKNARWTTTPHTTIPGLYMAGSDAFLPAVCGAM
;
A
#
# COMPACT_ATOMS: atom_id res chain seq x y z
N MET A 1 -21.54 1.48 14.31
CA MET A 1 -20.58 1.84 13.26
C MET A 1 -19.27 2.20 13.95
N ALA A 2 -18.30 1.29 13.97
CA ALA A 2 -17.03 1.55 14.65
C ALA A 2 -16.26 2.59 13.83
N LEU A 3 -15.93 3.72 14.46
CA LEU A 3 -14.99 4.70 13.88
C LEU A 3 -13.66 3.99 13.67
N VAL A 4 -13.35 3.73 12.42
CA VAL A 4 -12.05 3.21 12.03
C VAL A 4 -11.09 4.38 12.09
N ASN A 5 -10.23 4.42 13.11
CA ASN A 5 -9.11 5.35 13.14
C ASN A 5 -8.12 4.89 12.05
N LEU A 6 -8.25 5.46 10.87
CA LEU A 6 -7.29 5.29 9.80
C LEU A 6 -6.13 6.25 10.06
N THR A 7 -4.96 5.71 10.34
CA THR A 7 -3.73 6.49 10.28
C THR A 7 -3.46 6.80 8.82
N LEU A 8 -3.54 8.06 8.44
CA LEU A 8 -3.34 8.49 7.06
C LEU A 8 -1.95 9.10 6.93
N SER A 9 -1.14 8.51 6.07
CA SER A 9 0.06 9.18 5.56
C SER A 9 -0.26 9.79 4.20
N ILE A 10 -0.32 11.11 4.15
CA ILE A 10 -0.48 11.84 2.88
C ILE A 10 0.92 12.05 2.34
N ILE A 11 1.23 11.36 1.25
CA ILE A 11 2.45 11.61 0.48
C ILE A 11 2.03 12.43 -0.73
N PRO A 12 2.21 13.77 -0.72
CA PRO A 12 2.03 14.54 -1.92
C PRO A 12 3.08 14.08 -2.92
N SER A 13 2.67 13.26 -3.87
CA SER A 13 3.51 12.91 -5.00
C SER A 13 3.57 14.15 -5.89
N TYR A 14 4.45 15.06 -5.53
CA TYR A 14 4.86 16.07 -6.47
C TYR A 14 5.39 15.37 -7.72
N ARG A 15 5.10 15.95 -8.89
CA ARG A 15 5.69 15.66 -10.19
C ARG A 15 6.94 14.81 -10.01
N CYS A 16 7.07 13.73 -10.70
CA CYS A 16 8.37 13.06 -10.72
C CYS A 16 9.38 14.14 -11.13
N THR A 17 10.08 14.70 -10.16
CA THR A 17 11.03 15.82 -10.36
C THR A 17 12.13 15.43 -11.34
N LYS A 18 12.29 14.14 -11.57
CA LYS A 18 13.23 13.54 -12.51
C LYS A 18 12.64 13.34 -13.92
N ASP A 19 11.34 13.55 -14.12
CA ASP A 19 10.73 13.49 -15.45
C ASP A 19 10.56 14.89 -16.03
N PRO A 20 11.49 15.34 -16.89
CA PRO A 20 11.43 16.67 -17.50
C PRO A 20 10.27 16.81 -18.49
N THR A 21 9.62 15.73 -18.87
CA THR A 21 8.51 15.73 -19.82
C THR A 21 7.16 15.91 -19.15
N TRP A 22 7.06 15.76 -17.82
CA TRP A 22 5.80 15.86 -17.08
C TRP A 22 5.04 17.15 -17.35
N PRO A 23 5.67 18.35 -17.28
CA PRO A 23 4.97 19.62 -17.53
C PRO A 23 4.43 19.74 -18.95
N LYS A 24 5.02 19.03 -19.90
CA LYS A 24 4.58 19.02 -21.31
C LYS A 24 3.42 18.05 -21.52
N ARG A 25 3.42 16.90 -20.85
CA ARG A 25 2.40 15.86 -21.00
C ARG A 25 1.15 16.16 -20.18
N LEU A 26 1.33 16.68 -18.98
CA LEU A 26 0.27 16.93 -18.00
C LEU A 26 0.43 18.31 -17.37
N PRO A 27 0.22 19.39 -18.15
CA PRO A 27 0.37 20.76 -17.65
C PRO A 27 -0.69 21.04 -16.56
N GLY A 28 -0.23 21.55 -15.41
CA GLY A 28 -1.10 21.92 -14.31
C GLY A 28 -1.69 20.76 -13.50
N VAL A 29 -1.43 19.52 -13.90
CA VAL A 29 -1.91 18.33 -13.19
C VAL A 29 -0.86 17.86 -12.16
N SER A 30 -1.33 17.51 -11.00
CA SER A 30 -0.54 16.89 -9.92
C SER A 30 -1.26 15.65 -9.42
N ASN A 31 -0.52 14.68 -8.88
CA ASN A 31 -1.09 13.52 -8.22
C ASN A 31 -0.78 13.55 -6.73
N CYS A 32 -1.61 12.89 -5.96
CA CYS A 32 -1.45 12.70 -4.53
C CYS A 32 -1.69 11.24 -4.20
N ILE A 33 -0.83 10.66 -3.38
CA ILE A 33 -1.01 9.29 -2.87
C ILE A 33 -1.41 9.40 -1.41
N LEU A 34 -2.54 8.78 -1.09
CA LEU A 34 -3.02 8.62 0.28
C LEU A 34 -2.73 7.18 0.70
N ILE A 35 -1.96 7.00 1.75
CA ILE A 35 -1.66 5.68 2.31
C ILE A 35 -2.32 5.58 3.67
N SER A 36 -3.09 4.55 3.87
CA SER A 36 -3.76 4.27 5.13
C SER A 36 -3.70 2.79 5.47
N ASP A 37 -3.89 2.47 6.73
CA ASP A 37 -4.00 1.08 7.17
C ASP A 37 -5.25 0.43 6.57
N GLY A 38 -5.06 -0.63 5.80
CA GLY A 38 -6.12 -1.44 5.22
C GLY A 38 -6.10 -2.84 5.84
N ARG A 39 -6.92 -3.09 6.87
CA ARG A 39 -6.94 -4.42 7.51
C ARG A 39 -7.58 -5.43 6.57
N TYR A 40 -6.86 -6.50 6.27
CA TYR A 40 -7.35 -7.60 5.43
C TYR A 40 -8.69 -8.18 5.92
N ASP A 41 -8.89 -8.23 7.25
CA ASP A 41 -10.12 -8.75 7.85
C ASP A 41 -11.39 -8.02 7.41
N TRP A 42 -11.30 -6.74 7.05
CA TRP A 42 -12.45 -5.97 6.56
C TRP A 42 -12.93 -6.47 5.19
N PHE A 43 -12.03 -7.07 4.43
CA PHE A 43 -12.26 -7.51 3.06
C PHE A 43 -12.39 -9.03 2.94
N LYS A 44 -12.29 -9.75 4.06
CA LYS A 44 -12.22 -11.21 4.11
C LYS A 44 -13.41 -11.90 3.42
N LYS A 45 -14.60 -11.32 3.52
CA LYS A 45 -15.81 -11.92 2.92
C LYS A 45 -15.76 -12.00 1.38
N TRP A 46 -14.95 -11.16 0.73
CA TRP A 46 -14.75 -11.16 -0.73
C TRP A 46 -13.48 -11.89 -1.17
N THR A 47 -12.83 -12.60 -0.26
CA THR A 47 -11.64 -13.39 -0.61
C THR A 47 -11.99 -14.46 -1.64
N GLY A 48 -11.12 -14.63 -2.64
CA GLY A 48 -11.33 -15.61 -3.72
C GLY A 48 -12.22 -15.13 -4.87
N THR A 49 -12.81 -13.94 -4.78
CA THR A 49 -13.54 -13.35 -5.89
C THR A 49 -12.58 -12.74 -6.92
N LYS A 50 -12.98 -12.74 -8.19
CA LYS A 50 -12.19 -12.12 -9.25
C LYS A 50 -12.22 -10.60 -9.17
N VAL A 51 -11.16 -9.97 -9.68
CA VAL A 51 -11.10 -8.52 -9.84
C VAL A 51 -12.24 -8.08 -10.77
N HIS A 52 -12.92 -7.00 -10.41
CA HIS A 52 -14.10 -6.45 -11.08
C HIS A 52 -15.40 -7.30 -11.00
N GLU A 53 -15.38 -8.42 -10.27
CA GLU A 53 -16.54 -9.31 -10.10
C GLU A 53 -16.90 -9.50 -8.60
N ARG A 54 -16.60 -8.50 -7.74
CA ARG A 54 -16.76 -8.62 -6.28
C ARG A 54 -18.15 -8.22 -5.76
N GLY A 55 -19.02 -7.74 -6.64
CA GLY A 55 -20.40 -7.35 -6.31
C GLY A 55 -20.54 -5.90 -5.81
N GLU A 56 -21.80 -5.44 -5.78
CA GLU A 56 -22.12 -4.05 -5.43
C GLU A 56 -21.74 -3.71 -3.98
N ASP A 57 -21.94 -4.63 -3.06
CA ASP A 57 -21.62 -4.43 -1.65
C ASP A 57 -20.11 -4.21 -1.39
N TYR A 58 -19.24 -4.75 -2.24
CA TYR A 58 -17.81 -4.45 -2.23
C TYR A 58 -17.52 -3.03 -2.72
N GLU A 59 -18.15 -2.64 -3.84
CA GLU A 59 -17.95 -1.30 -4.39
C GLU A 59 -18.54 -0.23 -3.45
N ASP A 60 -19.67 -0.47 -2.81
CA ASP A 60 -20.23 0.42 -1.80
C ASP A 60 -19.31 0.60 -0.60
N PHE A 61 -18.75 -0.49 -0.08
CA PHE A 61 -17.78 -0.41 1.01
C PHE A 61 -16.53 0.36 0.60
N LYS A 62 -16.02 0.10 -0.59
CA LYS A 62 -14.87 0.80 -1.17
C LYS A 62 -15.15 2.30 -1.36
N ASN A 63 -16.35 2.65 -1.83
CA ASN A 63 -16.77 4.05 -1.98
C ASN A 63 -16.88 4.78 -0.64
N GLN A 64 -17.37 4.12 0.41
CA GLN A 64 -17.39 4.70 1.77
C GLN A 64 -15.98 4.98 2.29
N LEU A 65 -15.03 4.06 2.11
CA LEU A 65 -13.63 4.27 2.46
C LEU A 65 -13.00 5.41 1.66
N THR A 66 -13.25 5.44 0.36
CA THR A 66 -12.76 6.50 -0.52
C THR A 66 -13.25 7.87 -0.10
N LYS A 67 -14.55 7.98 0.20
CA LYS A 67 -15.14 9.24 0.69
C LYS A 67 -14.45 9.70 1.96
N HIS A 68 -14.27 8.80 2.92
CA HIS A 68 -13.59 9.14 4.16
C HIS A 68 -12.14 9.62 3.95
N LEU A 69 -11.39 8.96 3.06
CA LEU A 69 -10.03 9.37 2.73
C LEU A 69 -9.99 10.74 2.03
N LEU A 70 -10.95 11.02 1.14
CA LEU A 70 -11.08 12.31 0.48
C LEU A 70 -11.45 13.42 1.47
N ASP A 71 -12.32 13.15 2.43
CA ASP A 71 -12.68 14.11 3.48
C ASP A 71 -11.43 14.52 4.29
N ILE A 72 -10.61 13.55 4.70
CA ILE A 72 -9.33 13.82 5.39
C ILE A 72 -8.36 14.62 4.48
N LEU A 73 -8.28 14.28 3.19
CA LEU A 73 -7.47 15.03 2.25
C LEU A 73 -7.92 16.50 2.19
N TYR A 74 -9.22 16.75 2.11
CA TYR A 74 -9.77 18.11 2.01
C TYR A 74 -9.62 18.90 3.31
N GLU A 75 -9.60 18.25 4.45
CA GLU A 75 -9.27 18.88 5.74
C GLU A 75 -7.79 19.25 5.83
N THR A 76 -6.90 18.35 5.35
CA THR A 76 -5.45 18.56 5.43
C THR A 76 -4.94 19.51 4.36
N VAL A 77 -5.50 19.44 3.15
CA VAL A 77 -5.10 20.25 1.98
C VAL A 77 -6.35 20.88 1.36
N PRO A 78 -6.92 21.92 1.97
CA PRO A 78 -8.18 22.52 1.51
C PRO A 78 -8.14 23.03 0.06
N GLN A 79 -6.96 23.36 -0.45
CA GLN A 79 -6.76 23.90 -1.80
C GLN A 79 -7.13 22.92 -2.92
N VAL A 80 -7.19 21.61 -2.62
CA VAL A 80 -7.54 20.59 -3.62
C VAL A 80 -9.03 20.28 -3.65
N LYS A 81 -9.82 20.85 -2.74
CA LYS A 81 -11.26 20.65 -2.70
C LYS A 81 -11.90 21.13 -4.00
N GLY A 82 -12.66 20.25 -4.66
CA GLY A 82 -13.29 20.51 -5.94
C GLY A 82 -12.36 20.47 -7.16
N LYS A 83 -11.09 20.05 -6.97
CA LYS A 83 -10.09 19.92 -8.04
C LYS A 83 -9.64 18.49 -8.28
N VAL A 84 -10.21 17.52 -7.57
CA VAL A 84 -9.94 16.10 -7.77
C VAL A 84 -10.73 15.63 -8.99
N GLU A 85 -10.03 15.34 -10.07
CA GLU A 85 -10.63 14.89 -11.34
C GLU A 85 -10.75 13.37 -11.38
N PHE A 86 -9.82 12.67 -10.75
CA PHE A 86 -9.78 11.22 -10.75
C PHE A 86 -9.22 10.69 -9.44
N TYR A 87 -9.75 9.58 -8.98
CA TYR A 87 -9.22 8.83 -7.86
C TYR A 87 -9.34 7.31 -8.08
N HIS A 88 -8.47 6.56 -7.48
CA HIS A 88 -8.52 5.11 -7.44
C HIS A 88 -8.09 4.61 -6.07
N LEU A 89 -8.88 3.68 -5.50
CA LEU A 89 -8.56 3.05 -4.22
C LEU A 89 -8.07 1.61 -4.46
N GLY A 90 -6.80 1.36 -4.13
CA GLY A 90 -6.29 0.01 -3.94
C GLY A 90 -6.73 -0.54 -2.58
N THR A 91 -7.20 -1.77 -2.54
CA THR A 91 -7.60 -2.45 -1.30
C THR A 91 -6.66 -3.61 -1.02
N PRO A 92 -6.68 -4.21 0.19
CA PRO A 92 -5.92 -5.44 0.45
C PRO A 92 -6.16 -6.56 -0.57
N LEU A 93 -7.37 -6.68 -1.11
CA LEU A 93 -7.64 -7.68 -2.16
C LEU A 93 -7.04 -7.30 -3.52
N THR A 94 -6.73 -6.04 -3.75
CA THR A 94 -5.97 -5.58 -4.92
C THR A 94 -4.55 -6.11 -4.83
N GLU A 95 -3.89 -5.95 -3.68
CA GLU A 95 -2.54 -6.48 -3.41
C GLU A 95 -2.49 -8.01 -3.58
N VAL A 96 -3.45 -8.73 -2.98
CA VAL A 96 -3.54 -10.18 -3.14
C VAL A 96 -3.68 -10.58 -4.60
N SER A 97 -4.50 -9.86 -5.38
CA SER A 97 -4.81 -10.22 -6.76
C SER A 97 -3.66 -9.95 -7.72
N TYR A 98 -2.95 -8.84 -7.55
CA TYR A 98 -1.91 -8.42 -8.49
C TYR A 98 -0.51 -8.87 -8.07
N LEU A 99 -0.22 -8.93 -6.77
CA LEU A 99 1.11 -9.28 -6.25
C LEU A 99 1.18 -10.71 -5.71
N GLY A 100 0.05 -11.40 -5.55
CA GLY A 100 0.02 -12.72 -4.93
C GLY A 100 0.42 -12.73 -3.46
N SER A 101 0.44 -11.55 -2.81
CA SER A 101 0.91 -11.43 -1.44
C SER A 101 -0.04 -12.10 -0.44
N TRP A 102 0.53 -12.75 0.56
CA TRP A 102 -0.26 -13.40 1.60
C TRP A 102 -0.99 -12.37 2.46
N LYS A 103 -2.32 -12.41 2.47
CA LYS A 103 -3.19 -11.46 3.20
C LYS A 103 -2.82 -9.99 2.98
N ALA A 104 -2.43 -9.64 1.77
CA ALA A 104 -2.03 -8.29 1.39
C ALA A 104 -0.82 -7.76 2.18
N ALA A 105 0.11 -8.61 2.55
CA ALA A 105 1.36 -8.17 3.16
C ALA A 105 2.14 -7.34 2.14
N SER A 106 2.32 -6.05 2.42
CA SER A 106 3.11 -5.14 1.57
C SER A 106 4.61 -5.37 1.72
N TYR A 107 5.01 -5.97 2.84
CA TYR A 107 6.38 -6.33 3.16
C TYR A 107 6.41 -7.80 3.57
N GLY A 108 7.35 -8.57 3.05
CA GLY A 108 7.40 -10.01 3.29
C GLY A 108 7.75 -10.39 4.72
N THR A 109 8.58 -9.58 5.36
CA THR A 109 9.05 -9.86 6.72
C THR A 109 8.19 -9.13 7.74
N LYS A 110 7.74 -9.86 8.78
CA LYS A 110 7.03 -9.27 9.92
C LYS A 110 7.96 -8.31 10.66
N CYS A 111 7.53 -7.08 10.84
CA CYS A 111 8.30 -6.05 11.52
C CYS A 111 7.96 -6.03 13.01
N ASP A 112 8.60 -6.87 13.80
CA ASP A 112 8.46 -6.89 15.26
C ASP A 112 9.80 -7.04 15.97
N THR A 113 9.80 -6.96 17.30
CA THR A 113 11.00 -7.05 18.11
C THR A 113 11.68 -8.42 18.07
N GLU A 114 10.97 -9.47 17.71
CA GLU A 114 11.51 -10.83 17.62
C GLU A 114 12.51 -10.98 16.48
N ILE A 115 12.34 -10.22 15.39
CA ILE A 115 13.27 -10.22 14.25
C ILE A 115 14.68 -9.83 14.71
N PHE A 116 14.75 -8.87 15.65
CA PHE A 116 16.03 -8.31 16.12
C PHE A 116 16.63 -9.08 17.28
N THR A 117 16.04 -10.18 17.74
CA THR A 117 16.66 -11.01 18.75
C THR A 117 17.88 -11.73 18.20
N LYS A 118 18.93 -11.90 19.03
CA LYS A 118 20.17 -12.59 18.62
C LYS A 118 19.93 -13.98 18.00
N LYS A 119 18.87 -14.65 18.43
CA LYS A 119 18.48 -15.97 17.92
C LYS A 119 17.96 -15.92 16.47
N ASN A 120 17.23 -14.88 16.13
CA ASN A 120 16.56 -14.76 14.83
C ASN A 120 17.30 -13.84 13.86
N ALA A 121 18.11 -12.89 14.35
CA ALA A 121 18.80 -11.91 13.51
C ALA A 121 19.64 -12.54 12.39
N ARG A 122 20.25 -13.70 12.66
CA ARG A 122 21.07 -14.42 11.67
C ARG A 122 20.26 -14.93 10.48
N TRP A 123 18.97 -15.24 10.68
CA TRP A 123 18.11 -15.82 9.65
C TRP A 123 17.27 -14.77 8.92
N THR A 124 17.02 -13.65 9.60
CA THR A 124 16.12 -12.60 9.08
C THR A 124 16.86 -11.47 8.37
N THR A 125 18.18 -11.41 8.49
CA THR A 125 19.01 -10.31 7.96
C THR A 125 20.09 -10.79 6.99
N THR A 126 19.91 -11.95 6.39
CA THR A 126 20.88 -12.51 5.44
C THR A 126 20.19 -13.00 4.15
N PRO A 127 20.78 -12.78 2.99
CA PRO A 127 20.27 -13.35 1.75
C PRO A 127 20.52 -14.87 1.64
N HIS A 128 21.35 -15.44 2.50
CA HIS A 128 21.67 -16.86 2.45
C HIS A 128 20.52 -17.74 2.95
N THR A 129 20.21 -18.78 2.22
CA THR A 129 19.27 -19.82 2.65
C THR A 129 20.01 -21.05 3.18
N THR A 130 19.29 -22.00 3.74
CA THR A 130 19.84 -23.31 4.14
C THR A 130 20.15 -24.22 2.95
N ILE A 131 19.73 -23.85 1.75
CA ILE A 131 19.94 -24.61 0.52
C ILE A 131 21.18 -24.04 -0.17
N PRO A 132 22.23 -24.83 -0.42
CA PRO A 132 23.43 -24.35 -1.12
C PRO A 132 23.10 -23.79 -2.51
N GLY A 133 23.61 -22.60 -2.80
CA GLY A 133 23.40 -21.93 -4.10
C GLY A 133 22.07 -21.22 -4.25
N LEU A 134 21.16 -21.29 -3.25
CA LEU A 134 19.89 -20.55 -3.26
C LEU A 134 20.00 -19.31 -2.34
N TYR A 135 19.65 -18.15 -2.92
CA TYR A 135 19.68 -16.88 -2.22
C TYR A 135 18.31 -16.20 -2.27
N MET A 136 18.00 -15.46 -1.22
CA MET A 136 16.83 -14.57 -1.18
C MET A 136 17.23 -13.18 -1.62
N ALA A 137 16.32 -12.48 -2.32
CA ALA A 137 16.49 -11.09 -2.72
C ALA A 137 15.19 -10.32 -2.51
N GLY A 138 15.30 -8.99 -2.44
CA GLY A 138 14.17 -8.10 -2.25
C GLY A 138 13.87 -7.78 -0.79
N SER A 139 12.73 -7.20 -0.54
CA SER A 139 12.30 -6.74 0.79
C SER A 139 12.15 -7.85 1.83
N ASP A 140 12.10 -9.10 1.39
CA ASP A 140 11.98 -10.28 2.26
C ASP A 140 13.33 -10.76 2.82
N ALA A 141 14.43 -10.27 2.25
CA ALA A 141 15.77 -10.76 2.58
C ALA A 141 16.43 -10.06 3.76
N PHE A 142 16.12 -8.78 3.99
CA PHE A 142 16.83 -7.97 4.99
C PHE A 142 15.90 -7.21 5.93
N LEU A 143 15.22 -6.21 5.40
CA LEU A 143 14.38 -5.31 6.14
C LEU A 143 13.17 -4.94 5.28
N PRO A 144 12.04 -4.65 5.90
CA PRO A 144 10.89 -4.16 5.17
C PRO A 144 11.25 -2.85 4.46
N ALA A 145 10.80 -2.74 3.22
CA ALA A 145 10.96 -1.61 2.31
C ALA A 145 12.24 -1.58 1.45
N VAL A 146 12.24 -0.65 0.52
CA VAL A 146 13.28 -0.49 -0.53
C VAL A 146 14.68 -0.29 0.05
N CYS A 147 14.79 0.37 1.20
CA CYS A 147 16.08 0.64 1.83
C CYS A 147 16.84 -0.64 2.29
N GLY A 148 16.09 -1.73 2.53
CA GLY A 148 16.69 -3.01 2.89
C GLY A 148 16.92 -3.94 1.69
N ALA A 149 16.43 -3.55 0.50
CA ALA A 149 16.49 -4.37 -0.71
C ALA A 149 17.62 -3.93 -1.67
N MET A 150 18.26 -2.82 -1.39
CA MET A 150 19.45 -2.32 -2.10
C MET A 150 20.73 -2.80 -1.42
#